data_b952a936ff4c5c79737c2bcaebba017a
#
_entry.id   b952a936ff4c5c79737c2bcaebba017a
#
_cell.length_a   1.000
_cell.length_b   1.000
_cell.length_c   1.000
_cell.angle_alpha   90.00
_cell.angle_beta   90.00
_cell.angle_gamma   90.00
#
_symmetry.space_group_name_H-M   'P 1'
#
loop_
_entity.id
_entity.type
_entity.pdbx_description
1 polymer ?
#
loop_
_entity_poly.entity_id
_entity_poly.type
_entity_poly.pdbx_seq_one_letter_code
_entity_poly.pdbx_strand_id
1 'polypeptide(L)'
;WIYYLKADLFLIDPAVRPLSPATGISISIASLVIGWLVYDVLCKSPLEQNQILLSIIGFTFVILMAYFYQNMFSPRGAFIHTGALMATIMSANVFLVIIPNQTKVIASLKAGNAPDPRLGAIGKTRSTHNNYLTLPVLFLMISNHYPMTYSSPYAYILVGFVLIAGAMIRVFFNFRHAGKGDH
;
A
#
# COMPACT_ATOMS: atom_id res chain seq x y z
N TRP A 1 -5.39 -7.14 -15.25
CA TRP A 1 -6.16 -7.89 -16.26
C TRP A 1 -5.48 -9.21 -16.64
N ILE A 2 -4.21 -9.23 -17.05
CA ILE A 2 -3.54 -10.45 -17.51
C ILE A 2 -3.51 -11.55 -16.43
N TYR A 3 -3.33 -11.20 -15.17
CA TYR A 3 -3.33 -12.14 -14.03
C TYR A 3 -4.71 -12.75 -13.76
N TYR A 4 -5.78 -12.13 -14.20
CA TYR A 4 -7.14 -12.64 -14.05
C TYR A 4 -7.65 -13.34 -15.31
N LEU A 5 -7.32 -12.82 -16.51
CA LEU A 5 -7.69 -13.45 -17.77
C LEU A 5 -6.95 -14.78 -18.01
N LYS A 6 -5.74 -14.91 -17.46
CA LYS A 6 -4.88 -16.10 -17.57
C LYS A 6 -4.36 -16.48 -16.17
N ALA A 7 -5.30 -16.66 -15.23
CA ALA A 7 -4.97 -16.91 -13.83
C ALA A 7 -4.20 -18.22 -13.64
N ASP A 8 -4.50 -19.22 -14.46
CA ASP A 8 -3.81 -20.50 -14.52
C ASP A 8 -2.33 -20.39 -14.89
N LEU A 9 -1.94 -19.34 -15.63
CA LEU A 9 -0.55 -19.14 -16.08
C LEU A 9 0.22 -18.13 -15.23
N PHE A 10 -0.44 -17.12 -14.69
CA PHE A 10 0.24 -15.98 -14.07
C PHE A 10 -0.01 -15.83 -12.57
N LEU A 11 -1.21 -16.20 -12.11
CA LEU A 11 -1.60 -16.01 -10.72
C LEU A 11 -1.37 -17.26 -9.88
N ILE A 12 -1.74 -18.42 -10.41
CA ILE A 12 -1.75 -19.68 -9.69
C ILE A 12 -0.52 -20.49 -10.07
N ASP A 13 0.04 -21.18 -9.08
CA ASP A 13 1.05 -22.21 -9.25
C ASP A 13 0.60 -23.44 -8.46
N PRO A 14 0.25 -24.55 -9.13
CA PRO A 14 -0.15 -25.77 -8.44
C PRO A 14 0.91 -26.34 -7.49
N ALA A 15 2.20 -26.04 -7.73
CA ALA A 15 3.29 -26.45 -6.85
C ALA A 15 3.28 -25.67 -5.52
N VAL A 16 2.75 -24.44 -5.51
CA VAL A 16 2.55 -23.63 -4.28
C VAL A 16 1.23 -24.03 -3.64
N ARG A 17 0.15 -23.94 -4.40
CA ARG A 17 -1.19 -24.32 -3.93
C ARG A 17 -2.12 -24.67 -5.11
N PRO A 18 -2.72 -25.87 -5.13
CA PRO A 18 -3.66 -26.25 -6.18
C PRO A 18 -5.01 -25.52 -6.00
N LEU A 19 -5.11 -24.33 -6.58
CA LEU A 19 -6.32 -23.51 -6.58
C LEU A 19 -7.00 -23.54 -7.94
N SER A 20 -8.33 -23.47 -7.97
CA SER A 20 -9.04 -23.19 -9.22
C SER A 20 -8.83 -21.71 -9.59
N PRO A 21 -8.88 -21.34 -10.89
CA PRO A 21 -8.79 -19.95 -11.34
C PRO A 21 -9.80 -19.03 -10.63
N ALA A 22 -11.05 -19.48 -10.51
CA ALA A 22 -12.09 -18.71 -9.82
C ALA A 22 -11.75 -18.46 -8.33
N THR A 23 -11.26 -19.49 -7.64
CA THR A 23 -10.85 -19.38 -6.23
C THR A 23 -9.66 -18.42 -6.09
N GLY A 24 -8.64 -18.57 -6.92
CA GLY A 24 -7.46 -17.69 -6.89
C GLY A 24 -7.82 -16.22 -7.13
N ILE A 25 -8.67 -15.94 -8.13
CA ILE A 25 -9.16 -14.59 -8.41
C ILE A 25 -9.98 -14.04 -7.25
N SER A 26 -10.88 -14.85 -6.66
CA SER A 26 -11.70 -14.42 -5.53
C SER A 26 -10.85 -14.07 -4.31
N ILE A 27 -9.86 -14.90 -3.97
CA ILE A 27 -8.90 -14.62 -2.88
C ILE A 27 -8.13 -13.32 -3.17
N SER A 28 -7.66 -13.16 -4.40
CA SER A 28 -6.95 -11.96 -4.82
C SER A 28 -7.79 -10.70 -4.59
N ILE A 29 -8.98 -10.61 -5.17
CA ILE A 29 -9.84 -9.43 -5.08
C ILE A 29 -10.27 -9.19 -3.61
N ALA A 30 -10.68 -10.23 -2.91
CA ALA A 30 -11.08 -10.13 -1.51
C ALA A 30 -9.94 -9.60 -0.63
N SER A 31 -8.71 -10.09 -0.84
CA SER A 31 -7.54 -9.64 -0.07
C SER A 31 -7.18 -8.17 -0.31
N LEU A 32 -7.35 -7.65 -1.52
CA LEU A 32 -7.13 -6.24 -1.82
C LEU A 32 -8.17 -5.35 -1.12
N VAL A 33 -9.44 -5.74 -1.16
CA VAL A 33 -10.53 -5.00 -0.50
C VAL A 33 -10.38 -5.05 1.02
N ILE A 34 -10.21 -6.25 1.58
CA ILE A 34 -10.03 -6.45 3.02
C ILE A 34 -8.77 -5.72 3.50
N GLY A 35 -7.69 -5.79 2.74
CA GLY A 35 -6.44 -5.12 3.08
C GLY A 35 -6.58 -3.61 3.18
N TRP A 36 -7.33 -2.99 2.27
CA TRP A 36 -7.67 -1.58 2.39
C TRP A 36 -8.57 -1.30 3.60
N LEU A 37 -9.59 -2.12 3.86
CA LEU A 37 -10.47 -1.95 5.02
C LEU A 37 -9.69 -2.03 6.34
N VAL A 38 -8.80 -3.03 6.49
CA VAL A 38 -7.93 -3.16 7.66
C VAL A 38 -7.08 -1.91 7.85
N TYR A 39 -6.43 -1.44 6.80
CA TYR A 39 -5.64 -0.22 6.84
C TYR A 39 -6.49 1.00 7.22
N ASP A 40 -7.69 1.15 6.66
CA ASP A 40 -8.58 2.27 6.95
C ASP A 40 -9.04 2.27 8.42
N VAL A 41 -9.38 1.10 8.97
CA VAL A 41 -9.71 0.92 10.39
C VAL A 41 -8.50 1.28 11.28
N LEU A 42 -7.30 0.83 10.94
CA LEU A 42 -6.08 1.19 11.68
C LEU A 42 -5.87 2.71 11.74
N CYS A 43 -6.06 3.39 10.62
CA CYS A 43 -5.92 4.85 10.54
C CYS A 43 -7.06 5.63 11.22
N LYS A 44 -8.18 5.02 11.52
CA LYS A 44 -9.31 5.60 12.29
C LYS A 44 -9.27 5.24 13.77
N SER A 45 -8.36 4.35 14.16
CA SER A 45 -8.20 3.91 15.54
C SER A 45 -7.38 4.92 16.36
N PRO A 46 -7.33 4.80 17.70
CA PRO A 46 -6.47 5.63 18.54
C PRO A 46 -4.97 5.58 18.18
N LEU A 47 -4.55 4.58 17.37
CA LEU A 47 -3.19 4.49 16.84
C LEU A 47 -2.79 5.67 15.95
N GLU A 48 -3.77 6.39 15.39
CA GLU A 48 -3.53 7.63 14.61
C GLU A 48 -2.72 8.67 15.40
N GLN A 49 -2.86 8.69 16.73
CA GLN A 49 -2.11 9.60 17.61
C GLN A 49 -0.61 9.26 17.69
N ASN A 50 -0.23 8.02 17.37
CA ASN A 50 1.17 7.59 17.35
C ASN A 50 1.56 7.10 15.96
N GLN A 51 2.02 8.05 15.13
CA GLN A 51 2.38 7.80 13.73
C GLN A 51 3.49 6.75 13.56
N ILE A 52 4.42 6.65 14.54
CA ILE A 52 5.50 5.65 14.49
C ILE A 52 4.91 4.25 14.69
N LEU A 53 4.08 4.07 15.71
CA LEU A 53 3.44 2.79 16.00
C LEU A 53 2.51 2.38 14.85
N LEU A 54 1.72 3.30 14.32
CA LEU A 54 0.87 3.07 13.15
C LEU A 54 1.68 2.61 11.93
N SER A 55 2.84 3.24 11.68
CA SER A 55 3.73 2.86 10.59
C SER A 55 4.33 1.47 10.77
N ILE A 56 4.76 1.13 11.99
CA ILE A 56 5.29 -0.21 12.31
C ILE A 56 4.22 -1.28 12.09
N ILE A 57 3.00 -1.05 12.59
CA ILE A 57 1.88 -1.99 12.41
C ILE A 57 1.52 -2.10 10.92
N GLY A 58 1.46 -0.99 10.20
CA GLY A 58 1.17 -0.98 8.77
C GLY A 58 2.23 -1.72 7.94
N PHE A 59 3.51 -1.53 8.23
CA PHE A 59 4.59 -2.24 7.55
C PHE A 59 4.58 -3.74 7.89
N THR A 60 4.36 -4.09 9.16
CA THR A 60 4.19 -5.48 9.58
C THR A 60 3.02 -6.14 8.86
N PHE A 61 1.90 -5.43 8.73
CA PHE A 61 0.74 -5.91 7.98
C PHE A 61 1.09 -6.20 6.51
N VAL A 62 1.82 -5.31 5.82
CA VAL A 62 2.23 -5.53 4.43
C VAL A 62 3.16 -6.75 4.32
N ILE A 63 4.10 -6.95 5.26
CA ILE A 63 4.99 -8.12 5.27
C ILE A 63 4.20 -9.41 5.48
N LEU A 64 3.24 -9.41 6.39
CA LEU A 64 2.35 -10.57 6.63
C LEU A 64 1.51 -10.88 5.39
N MET A 65 1.01 -9.87 4.70
CA MET A 65 0.30 -10.06 3.44
C MET A 65 1.21 -10.58 2.33
N ALA A 66 2.45 -10.12 2.25
CA ALA A 66 3.44 -10.65 1.31
C ALA A 66 3.71 -12.14 1.56
N TYR A 67 3.88 -12.54 2.83
CA TYR A 67 4.00 -13.94 3.22
C TYR A 67 2.73 -14.75 2.88
N PHE A 68 1.56 -14.21 3.14
CA PHE A 68 0.28 -14.83 2.76
C PHE A 68 0.22 -15.06 1.25
N TYR A 69 0.50 -14.05 0.43
CA TYR A 69 0.48 -14.19 -1.02
C TYR A 69 1.50 -15.20 -1.55
N GLN A 70 2.68 -15.27 -0.93
CA GLN A 70 3.71 -16.24 -1.31
C GLN A 70 3.28 -17.69 -1.06
N ASN A 71 2.36 -17.93 -0.13
CA ASN A 71 1.79 -19.24 0.15
C ASN A 71 0.47 -19.53 -0.59
N MET A 72 -0.02 -18.56 -1.38
CA MET A 72 -1.29 -18.67 -2.10
C MET A 72 -1.13 -18.65 -3.61
N PHE A 73 -0.19 -17.86 -4.12
CA PHE A 73 -0.04 -17.55 -5.53
C PHE A 73 1.32 -17.99 -6.07
N SER A 74 1.47 -17.94 -7.39
CA SER A 74 2.78 -18.10 -8.02
C SER A 74 3.77 -17.08 -7.45
N PRO A 75 5.07 -17.35 -7.39
CA PRO A 75 6.07 -16.41 -6.85
C PRO A 75 5.96 -15.02 -7.47
N ARG A 76 5.78 -14.95 -8.79
CA ARG A 76 5.57 -13.71 -9.52
C ARG A 76 4.23 -13.04 -9.16
N GLY A 77 3.17 -13.84 -9.08
CA GLY A 77 1.84 -13.39 -8.68
C GLY A 77 1.83 -12.80 -7.27
N ALA A 78 2.46 -13.46 -6.31
CA ALA A 78 2.57 -13.02 -4.93
C ALA A 78 3.27 -11.66 -4.80
N PHE A 79 4.38 -11.49 -5.52
CA PHE A 79 5.17 -10.26 -5.47
C PHE A 79 4.42 -9.06 -6.04
N ILE A 80 3.79 -9.23 -7.21
CA ILE A 80 2.98 -8.17 -7.81
C ILE A 80 1.72 -7.86 -6.98
N HIS A 81 1.10 -8.87 -6.32
CA HIS A 81 -0.06 -8.66 -5.46
C HIS A 81 0.28 -7.86 -4.21
N THR A 82 1.47 -8.01 -3.66
CA THR A 82 1.94 -7.16 -2.57
C THR A 82 2.02 -5.70 -3.01
N GLY A 83 2.56 -5.44 -4.20
CA GLY A 83 2.53 -4.11 -4.80
C GLY A 83 1.12 -3.61 -5.08
N ALA A 84 0.24 -4.47 -5.60
CA ALA A 84 -1.15 -4.14 -5.88
C ALA A 84 -1.95 -3.82 -4.61
N LEU A 85 -1.70 -4.51 -3.50
CA LEU A 85 -2.29 -4.20 -2.20
C LEU A 85 -1.97 -2.77 -1.77
N MET A 86 -0.69 -2.43 -1.76
CA MET A 86 -0.26 -1.07 -1.39
C MET A 86 -0.81 -0.03 -2.37
N ALA A 87 -0.79 -0.29 -3.68
CA ALA A 87 -1.36 0.60 -4.69
C ALA A 87 -2.87 0.78 -4.51
N THR A 88 -3.60 -0.27 -4.12
CA THR A 88 -5.03 -0.21 -3.80
C THR A 88 -5.27 0.69 -2.58
N ILE A 89 -4.48 0.53 -1.52
CA ILE A 89 -4.53 1.39 -0.33
C ILE A 89 -4.29 2.86 -0.72
N MET A 90 -3.25 3.12 -1.53
CA MET A 90 -2.92 4.48 -1.97
C MET A 90 -4.05 5.11 -2.80
N SER A 91 -4.60 4.37 -3.75
CA SER A 91 -5.68 4.85 -4.62
C SER A 91 -6.96 5.09 -3.82
N ALA A 92 -7.34 4.15 -2.95
CA ALA A 92 -8.50 4.30 -2.08
C ALA A 92 -8.35 5.48 -1.12
N ASN A 93 -7.16 5.74 -0.58
CA ASN A 93 -6.88 6.94 0.20
C ASN A 93 -7.19 8.21 -0.60
N VAL A 94 -6.77 8.28 -1.86
CA VAL A 94 -7.02 9.46 -2.70
C VAL A 94 -8.51 9.64 -2.96
N PHE A 95 -9.17 8.61 -3.50
CA PHE A 95 -10.55 8.75 -3.97
C PHE A 95 -11.59 8.77 -2.86
N LEU A 96 -11.37 8.02 -1.77
CA LEU A 96 -12.38 7.84 -0.72
C LEU A 96 -12.13 8.71 0.51
N VAL A 97 -10.93 9.26 0.68
CA VAL A 97 -10.58 10.04 1.87
C VAL A 97 -10.06 11.43 1.51
N ILE A 98 -8.98 11.53 0.73
CA ILE A 98 -8.31 12.81 0.48
C ILE A 98 -9.21 13.75 -0.33
N ILE A 99 -9.68 13.33 -1.49
CA ILE A 99 -10.52 14.16 -2.37
C ILE A 99 -11.82 14.59 -1.68
N PRO A 100 -12.61 13.69 -1.03
CA PRO A 100 -13.84 14.11 -0.36
C PRO A 100 -13.59 15.12 0.78
N ASN A 101 -12.54 14.96 1.57
CA ASN A 101 -12.20 15.89 2.64
C ASN A 101 -11.76 17.26 2.09
N GLN A 102 -10.92 17.27 1.06
CA GLN A 102 -10.50 18.52 0.41
C GLN A 102 -11.67 19.25 -0.24
N THR A 103 -12.61 18.55 -0.86
CA THR A 103 -13.83 19.15 -1.42
C THR A 103 -14.65 19.86 -0.35
N LYS A 104 -14.80 19.26 0.85
CA LYS A 104 -15.50 19.90 1.98
C LYS A 104 -14.76 21.14 2.47
N VAL A 105 -13.44 21.09 2.58
CA VAL A 105 -12.60 22.24 2.97
C VAL A 105 -12.77 23.40 1.99
N ILE A 106 -12.70 23.13 0.69
CA ILE A 106 -12.86 24.13 -0.36
C ILE A 106 -14.29 24.73 -0.34
N ALA A 107 -15.32 23.90 -0.13
CA ALA A 107 -16.70 24.36 -0.03
C ALA A 107 -16.90 25.33 1.16
N SER A 108 -16.32 25.03 2.33
CA SER A 108 -16.37 25.91 3.50
C SER A 108 -15.70 27.26 3.23
N LEU A 109 -14.52 27.24 2.61
CA LEU A 109 -13.78 28.47 2.25
C LEU A 109 -14.56 29.33 1.24
N LYS A 110 -15.18 28.71 0.24
CA LYS A 110 -16.01 29.42 -0.75
C LYS A 110 -17.25 30.06 -0.11
N ALA A 111 -17.78 29.45 0.94
CA ALA A 111 -18.91 29.99 1.70
C ALA A 111 -18.49 31.06 2.74
N GLY A 112 -17.21 31.44 2.80
CA GLY A 112 -16.70 32.41 3.79
C GLY A 112 -16.57 31.85 5.20
N ASN A 113 -16.68 30.53 5.40
CA ASN A 113 -16.60 29.86 6.67
C ASN A 113 -15.19 29.27 6.91
N ALA A 114 -14.75 29.22 8.17
CA ALA A 114 -13.54 28.49 8.55
C ALA A 114 -13.79 26.97 8.36
N PRO A 115 -12.93 26.26 7.62
CA PRO A 115 -13.07 24.81 7.45
C PRO A 115 -12.71 24.05 8.73
N ASP A 116 -13.30 22.84 8.90
CA ASP A 116 -12.90 21.95 10.00
C ASP A 116 -11.43 21.53 9.83
N PRO A 117 -10.54 21.87 10.81
CA PRO A 117 -9.11 21.53 10.73
C PRO A 117 -8.85 20.02 10.64
N ARG A 118 -9.76 19.19 11.18
CA ARG A 118 -9.64 17.72 11.17
C ARG A 118 -9.63 17.16 9.74
N LEU A 119 -10.41 17.73 8.82
CA LEU A 119 -10.48 17.28 7.44
C LEU A 119 -9.13 17.43 6.74
N GLY A 120 -8.45 18.55 6.97
CA GLY A 120 -7.10 18.80 6.46
C GLY A 120 -6.06 17.86 7.06
N ALA A 121 -6.12 17.66 8.39
CA ALA A 121 -5.21 16.77 9.09
C ALA A 121 -5.32 15.31 8.60
N ILE A 122 -6.53 14.77 8.47
CA ILE A 122 -6.77 13.43 7.92
C ILE A 122 -6.21 13.32 6.50
N GLY A 123 -6.51 14.28 5.63
CA GLY A 123 -5.99 14.31 4.27
C GLY A 123 -4.45 14.31 4.22
N LYS A 124 -3.81 15.11 5.07
CA LYS A 124 -2.34 15.18 5.19
C LYS A 124 -1.75 13.85 5.62
N THR A 125 -2.30 13.21 6.67
CA THR A 125 -1.84 11.90 7.16
C THR A 125 -1.90 10.84 6.06
N ARG A 126 -3.04 10.73 5.36
CA ARG A 126 -3.20 9.75 4.27
C ARG A 126 -2.26 10.03 3.09
N SER A 127 -2.07 11.28 2.74
CA SER A 127 -1.11 11.69 1.70
C SER A 127 0.34 11.37 2.10
N THR A 128 0.67 11.54 3.36
CA THR A 128 1.99 11.17 3.90
C THR A 128 2.23 9.67 3.79
N HIS A 129 1.25 8.83 4.16
CA HIS A 129 1.37 7.37 4.01
C HIS A 129 1.55 6.98 2.54
N ASN A 130 0.75 7.54 1.63
CA ASN A 130 0.92 7.30 0.20
C ASN A 130 2.34 7.67 -0.28
N ASN A 131 2.88 8.76 0.22
CA ASN A 131 4.21 9.21 -0.10
C ASN A 131 5.30 8.18 0.32
N TYR A 132 5.20 7.59 1.51
CA TYR A 132 6.12 6.56 1.97
C TYR A 132 5.98 5.24 1.19
N LEU A 133 4.79 4.91 0.72
CA LEU A 133 4.52 3.69 -0.05
C LEU A 133 4.92 3.80 -1.53
N THR A 134 5.12 5.00 -2.06
CA THR A 134 5.37 5.22 -3.50
C THR A 134 6.59 4.44 -4.01
N LEU A 135 7.76 4.57 -3.37
CA LEU A 135 8.97 3.88 -3.80
C LEU A 135 8.85 2.35 -3.67
N PRO A 136 8.36 1.79 -2.55
CA PRO A 136 8.08 0.36 -2.45
C PRO A 136 7.15 -0.16 -3.55
N VAL A 137 6.06 0.53 -3.83
CA VAL A 137 5.12 0.12 -4.89
C VAL A 137 5.81 0.10 -6.25
N LEU A 138 6.53 1.17 -6.60
CA LEU A 138 7.26 1.24 -7.87
C LEU A 138 8.28 0.10 -7.99
N PHE A 139 9.04 -0.17 -6.92
CA PHE A 139 10.00 -1.28 -6.92
C PHE A 139 9.31 -2.61 -7.18
N LEU A 140 8.23 -2.93 -6.45
CA LEU A 140 7.52 -4.20 -6.59
C LEU A 140 6.88 -4.36 -7.97
N MET A 141 6.38 -3.29 -8.58
CA MET A 141 5.80 -3.34 -9.92
C MET A 141 6.86 -3.55 -11.01
N ILE A 142 8.02 -2.87 -10.91
CA ILE A 142 9.12 -3.01 -11.88
C ILE A 142 9.83 -4.36 -11.70
N SER A 143 10.05 -4.79 -10.46
CA SER A 143 10.76 -6.03 -10.11
C SER A 143 10.10 -7.29 -10.64
N ASN A 144 8.82 -7.20 -11.03
CA ASN A 144 8.09 -8.28 -11.69
C ASN A 144 8.75 -8.77 -13.00
N HIS A 145 9.64 -7.98 -13.59
CA HIS A 145 10.44 -8.34 -14.77
C HIS A 145 11.77 -9.05 -14.40
N TYR A 146 12.11 -9.12 -13.12
CA TYR A 146 13.37 -9.70 -12.63
C TYR A 146 13.11 -10.91 -11.75
N PRO A 147 13.19 -12.16 -12.30
CA PRO A 147 12.88 -13.39 -11.56
C PRO A 147 13.66 -13.54 -10.25
N MET A 148 14.89 -13.06 -10.20
CA MET A 148 15.74 -13.12 -9.00
C MET A 148 15.13 -12.43 -7.77
N THR A 149 14.18 -11.49 -7.96
CA THR A 149 13.56 -10.75 -6.85
C THR A 149 12.45 -11.55 -6.16
N TYR A 150 11.72 -12.37 -6.89
CA TYR A 150 10.53 -13.07 -6.38
C TYR A 150 10.70 -14.61 -6.32
N SER A 151 11.74 -15.18 -6.93
CA SER A 151 11.94 -16.64 -6.94
C SER A 151 12.47 -17.19 -5.62
N SER A 152 12.91 -16.34 -4.69
CA SER A 152 13.38 -16.76 -3.38
C SER A 152 12.20 -17.18 -2.48
N PRO A 153 12.34 -18.28 -1.67
CA PRO A 153 11.37 -18.61 -0.64
C PRO A 153 11.26 -17.53 0.46
N TYR A 154 12.21 -16.61 0.50
CA TYR A 154 12.25 -15.49 1.44
C TYR A 154 11.90 -14.14 0.79
N ALA A 155 11.19 -14.12 -0.35
CA ALA A 155 10.84 -12.88 -1.05
C ALA A 155 10.05 -11.88 -0.18
N TYR A 156 9.25 -12.34 0.79
CA TYR A 156 8.59 -11.48 1.78
C TYR A 156 9.57 -10.68 2.66
N ILE A 157 10.77 -11.22 2.92
CA ILE A 157 11.83 -10.48 3.64
C ILE A 157 12.36 -9.35 2.76
N LEU A 158 12.53 -9.60 1.45
CA LEU A 158 12.91 -8.54 0.51
C LEU A 158 11.88 -7.41 0.49
N VAL A 159 10.58 -7.74 0.57
CA VAL A 159 9.53 -6.71 0.72
C VAL A 159 9.78 -5.85 1.97
N GLY A 160 10.13 -6.45 3.10
CA GLY A 160 10.49 -5.72 4.32
C GLY A 160 11.67 -4.76 4.12
N PHE A 161 12.74 -5.21 3.47
CA PHE A 161 13.87 -4.35 3.12
C PHE A 161 13.48 -3.19 2.20
N VAL A 162 12.65 -3.45 1.21
CA VAL A 162 12.17 -2.42 0.27
C VAL A 162 11.31 -1.38 0.97
N LEU A 163 10.46 -1.79 1.92
CA LEU A 163 9.67 -0.87 2.74
C LEU A 163 10.56 0.05 3.58
N ILE A 164 11.56 -0.54 4.28
CA ILE A 164 12.51 0.21 5.11
C ILE A 164 13.35 1.16 4.24
N ALA A 165 13.92 0.67 3.15
CA ALA A 165 14.72 1.49 2.25
C ALA A 165 13.91 2.65 1.66
N GLY A 166 12.68 2.39 1.19
CA GLY A 166 11.78 3.41 0.69
C GLY A 166 11.43 4.46 1.73
N ALA A 167 11.17 4.05 2.98
CA ALA A 167 10.93 4.96 4.08
C ALA A 167 12.16 5.81 4.39
N MET A 168 13.36 5.21 4.49
CA MET A 168 14.61 5.95 4.75
C MET A 168 14.92 6.98 3.67
N ILE A 169 14.81 6.61 2.40
CA ILE A 169 15.00 7.52 1.27
C ILE A 169 14.03 8.70 1.39
N ARG A 170 12.78 8.43 1.72
CA ARG A 170 11.76 9.48 1.84
C ARG A 170 12.01 10.41 3.01
N VAL A 171 12.37 9.87 4.17
CA VAL A 171 12.78 10.65 5.34
C VAL A 171 13.96 11.56 5.00
N PHE A 172 14.99 11.04 4.33
CA PHE A 172 16.15 11.82 3.89
C PHE A 172 15.73 13.01 2.99
N PHE A 173 14.89 12.77 1.98
CA PHE A 173 14.44 13.86 1.11
C PHE A 173 13.55 14.87 1.84
N ASN A 174 12.70 14.44 2.76
CA ASN A 174 11.86 15.34 3.55
C ASN A 174 12.72 16.28 4.42
N PHE A 175 13.75 15.76 5.09
CA PHE A 175 14.69 16.60 5.86
C PHE A 175 15.45 17.58 5.00
N ARG A 176 15.93 17.14 3.83
CA ARG A 176 16.67 18.01 2.91
C ARG A 176 15.81 19.17 2.35
N HIS A 177 14.50 18.95 2.19
CA HIS A 177 13.60 20.01 1.72
C HIS A 177 13.18 20.96 2.84
N ALA A 178 12.99 20.46 4.07
CA ALA A 178 12.69 21.30 5.23
C ALA A 178 13.81 22.31 5.53
N GLY A 179 15.09 21.91 5.40
CA GLY A 179 16.24 22.80 5.60
C GLY A 179 16.47 23.85 4.49
N LYS A 180 15.70 23.82 3.39
CA LYS A 180 15.80 24.81 2.29
C LYS A 180 14.70 25.88 2.34
N GLY A 181 13.74 25.77 3.26
CA GLY A 181 12.62 26.71 3.38
C GLY A 181 12.90 27.91 4.27
N ASP A 182 14.09 27.99 4.90
CA ASP A 182 14.49 29.07 5.82
C ASP A 182 15.46 30.09 5.16
N HIS A 183 15.38 30.25 3.83
CA HIS A 183 16.13 31.31 3.14
C HIS A 183 15.23 32.15 2.24
#